data_4e08a79482964f17b0697605b72fce65
#
_entry.id   4e08a79482964f17b0697605b72fce65
#
_cell.length_a   1.000
_cell.length_b   1.000
_cell.length_c   1.000
_cell.angle_alpha   90.00
_cell.angle_beta   90.00
_cell.angle_gamma   90.00
#
_symmetry.space_group_name_H-M   'P 1'
#
loop_
_entity.id
_entity.type
_entity.pdbx_description
1 polymer ?
#
loop_
_entity_poly.entity_id
_entity_poly.type
_entity_poly.pdbx_seq_one_letter_code
_entity_poly.pdbx_strand_id
1 'polypeptide(L)'
;MTLPKRSYMKVTGLALACSSLLFSCVPKEVPQVNLIPKPAHIEVTGGYFKVDSNLIFGNDQSGTIRYVVDESFNGGNPEGYALNVTKKGIELRAASKSGLFYGEQTLRQLYTSKGIPCVSIQDNPRFPYRGLHLDVSRHFFPKEEVMKLLNVMSYYKLNTLHMHLTDAGGWRIQMDKYPKLTTDVAFRTESDWQKWWDGKDRKYLPEGTPGAYGGYFTKEDIREIVDYATARHINIIPEIEFPGHSDEVFVAYPELSCAGKPYTTGDFCIGNEKSFTFMEDVLSEVIELFPSEYIHIGGDEAGKGAWKTCPKCQGLMRRNGMKDVDELQSYMIHRAEEFLISKGRKLIGWDEILEGGLAPEATVMSWRGEEGGIKSARMGHDVVMTPGGYMYFDFYQADPKTQPYAIGGYTPIKRAYSYNPVPVDSLTAEESKHILGVQANTWTEYI
;
A
#
# COMPACT_ATOMS: atom_id res chain seq x y z
N MET A 1 -84.81 -65.34 40.35
CA MET A 1 -84.60 -64.12 39.64
C MET A 1 -83.28 -64.28 38.92
N THR A 2 -83.31 -64.53 37.69
CA THR A 2 -82.15 -64.91 36.80
C THR A 2 -81.78 -63.73 35.91
N LEU A 3 -80.53 -63.29 36.03
CA LEU A 3 -79.96 -62.28 35.15
C LEU A 3 -79.47 -62.93 33.82
N PRO A 4 -79.58 -62.24 32.72
CA PRO A 4 -79.19 -62.83 31.40
C PRO A 4 -77.70 -62.62 31.10
N LYS A 5 -77.10 -63.61 30.40
CA LYS A 5 -75.72 -63.62 29.91
C LYS A 5 -75.56 -62.64 28.75
N ARG A 6 -74.56 -61.79 28.77
CA ARG A 6 -74.14 -60.96 27.68
C ARG A 6 -73.08 -61.72 26.81
N SER A 7 -73.42 -61.81 25.53
CA SER A 7 -72.54 -62.33 24.51
C SER A 7 -71.42 -61.31 24.10
N TYR A 8 -70.17 -61.74 24.07
CA TYR A 8 -69.06 -60.93 23.54
C TYR A 8 -68.87 -61.24 22.06
N MET A 9 -69.06 -60.20 21.27
CA MET A 9 -68.74 -60.22 19.86
C MET A 9 -67.23 -59.88 19.72
N LYS A 10 -66.47 -60.76 19.09
CA LYS A 10 -65.06 -60.54 18.74
C LYS A 10 -65.01 -59.63 17.52
N VAL A 11 -64.47 -58.41 17.71
CA VAL A 11 -64.10 -57.49 16.64
C VAL A 11 -62.63 -57.73 16.33
N THR A 12 -62.35 -58.30 15.16
CA THR A 12 -61.01 -58.42 14.55
C THR A 12 -60.65 -57.08 13.98
N GLY A 13 -59.81 -56.34 14.72
CA GLY A 13 -59.22 -55.07 14.27
C GLY A 13 -58.09 -55.30 13.28
N LEU A 14 -58.28 -54.81 12.08
CA LEU A 14 -57.27 -54.74 11.03
C LEU A 14 -56.34 -53.57 11.38
N ALA A 15 -55.11 -53.86 11.82
CA ALA A 15 -54.08 -52.82 12.05
C ALA A 15 -53.45 -52.36 10.72
N LEU A 16 -53.84 -51.17 10.25
CA LEU A 16 -53.17 -50.48 9.16
C LEU A 16 -51.86 -49.93 9.70
N ALA A 17 -50.73 -50.51 9.31
CA ALA A 17 -49.39 -49.96 9.57
C ALA A 17 -49.15 -48.77 8.65
N CYS A 18 -49.41 -47.55 9.12
CA CYS A 18 -48.94 -46.33 8.49
C CYS A 18 -47.41 -46.20 8.72
N SER A 19 -46.61 -46.64 7.77
CA SER A 19 -45.17 -46.31 7.74
C SER A 19 -45.02 -44.84 7.40
N SER A 20 -44.96 -43.99 8.42
CA SER A 20 -44.54 -42.59 8.29
C SER A 20 -43.05 -42.56 7.93
N LEU A 21 -42.72 -42.36 6.64
CA LEU A 21 -41.41 -41.95 6.19
C LEU A 21 -41.11 -40.58 6.75
N LEU A 22 -40.49 -40.55 7.91
CA LEU A 22 -39.86 -39.34 8.45
C LEU A 22 -38.64 -39.03 7.52
N PHE A 23 -38.88 -38.20 6.52
CA PHE A 23 -37.76 -37.50 5.86
C PHE A 23 -37.11 -36.64 6.94
N SER A 24 -36.05 -37.17 7.56
CA SER A 24 -35.16 -36.37 8.40
C SER A 24 -34.50 -35.33 7.46
N CYS A 25 -35.03 -34.11 7.45
CA CYS A 25 -34.32 -32.96 6.94
C CYS A 25 -33.12 -32.75 7.88
N VAL A 26 -31.99 -33.41 7.59
CA VAL A 26 -30.72 -33.01 8.20
C VAL A 26 -30.49 -31.55 7.79
N PRO A 27 -30.36 -30.61 8.73
CA PRO A 27 -30.08 -29.23 8.38
C PRO A 27 -28.86 -29.22 7.48
N LYS A 28 -28.99 -28.62 6.30
CA LYS A 28 -27.88 -28.50 5.35
C LYS A 28 -26.83 -27.65 6.04
N GLU A 29 -25.67 -28.22 6.37
CA GLU A 29 -24.57 -27.46 6.97
C GLU A 29 -24.25 -26.27 6.07
N VAL A 30 -24.52 -25.06 6.53
CA VAL A 30 -24.17 -23.83 5.82
C VAL A 30 -22.73 -23.52 6.16
N PRO A 31 -21.81 -23.57 5.20
CA PRO A 31 -20.40 -23.24 5.46
C PRO A 31 -20.25 -21.84 6.01
N GLN A 32 -19.41 -21.67 7.04
CA GLN A 32 -18.98 -20.36 7.47
C GLN A 32 -17.91 -19.86 6.49
N VAL A 33 -18.10 -18.66 5.96
CA VAL A 33 -17.19 -18.02 5.01
C VAL A 33 -16.66 -16.73 5.60
N ASN A 34 -15.35 -16.65 5.77
CA ASN A 34 -14.64 -15.46 6.28
C ASN A 34 -13.65 -15.01 5.20
N LEU A 35 -13.93 -13.86 4.57
CA LEU A 35 -13.11 -13.28 3.52
C LEU A 35 -12.62 -11.89 3.93
N ILE A 36 -11.38 -11.58 3.63
CA ILE A 36 -10.76 -10.28 3.82
C ILE A 36 -10.02 -9.89 2.53
N PRO A 37 -10.40 -8.76 1.90
CA PRO A 37 -11.55 -7.91 2.22
C PRO A 37 -12.88 -8.63 2.00
N LYS A 38 -13.93 -8.18 2.70
CA LYS A 38 -15.28 -8.70 2.50
C LYS A 38 -15.77 -8.30 1.10
N PRO A 39 -16.23 -9.24 0.26
CA PRO A 39 -16.77 -8.92 -1.06
C PRO A 39 -17.98 -8.00 -1.00
N ALA A 40 -18.21 -7.22 -2.05
CA ALA A 40 -19.38 -6.34 -2.18
C ALA A 40 -20.69 -7.13 -2.07
N HIS A 41 -20.75 -8.32 -2.70
CA HIS A 41 -21.86 -9.24 -2.58
C HIS A 41 -21.38 -10.68 -2.45
N ILE A 42 -21.98 -11.43 -1.51
CA ILE A 42 -21.73 -12.85 -1.31
C ILE A 42 -23.00 -13.57 -0.88
N GLU A 43 -23.31 -14.70 -1.55
CA GLU A 43 -24.35 -15.64 -1.18
C GLU A 43 -23.74 -17.03 -0.97
N VAL A 44 -24.00 -17.66 0.20
CA VAL A 44 -23.56 -19.02 0.50
C VAL A 44 -24.68 -19.98 0.17
N THR A 45 -24.49 -20.77 -0.90
CA THR A 45 -25.56 -21.68 -1.44
C THR A 45 -25.59 -23.04 -0.78
N GLY A 46 -24.62 -23.33 0.10
CA GLY A 46 -24.53 -24.54 0.94
C GLY A 46 -23.89 -25.75 0.29
N GLY A 47 -23.08 -26.45 1.09
CA GLY A 47 -22.25 -27.57 0.67
C GLY A 47 -20.88 -27.11 0.15
N TYR A 48 -20.09 -28.06 -0.35
CA TYR A 48 -18.71 -27.85 -0.78
C TYR A 48 -18.48 -28.43 -2.17
N PHE A 49 -17.68 -27.73 -2.98
CA PHE A 49 -17.01 -28.30 -4.13
C PHE A 49 -15.83 -29.14 -3.64
N LYS A 50 -15.76 -30.39 -4.03
CA LYS A 50 -14.64 -31.27 -3.66
C LYS A 50 -13.47 -31.02 -4.59
N VAL A 51 -12.37 -30.56 -4.02
CA VAL A 51 -11.14 -30.28 -4.75
C VAL A 51 -10.33 -31.56 -4.86
N ASP A 52 -9.87 -31.88 -6.05
CA ASP A 52 -8.81 -32.87 -6.26
C ASP A 52 -7.46 -32.25 -5.79
N SER A 53 -6.55 -33.10 -5.32
CA SER A 53 -5.23 -32.69 -4.81
C SER A 53 -4.35 -31.92 -5.81
N ASN A 54 -4.80 -31.82 -7.06
CA ASN A 54 -4.07 -31.22 -8.18
C ASN A 54 -4.50 -29.78 -8.52
N LEU A 55 -5.41 -29.16 -7.75
CA LEU A 55 -5.78 -27.77 -8.00
C LEU A 55 -4.61 -26.82 -7.69
N ILE A 56 -4.03 -26.26 -8.73
CA ILE A 56 -2.97 -25.25 -8.65
C ILE A 56 -3.57 -23.91 -9.07
N PHE A 57 -3.67 -22.99 -8.11
CA PHE A 57 -4.14 -21.62 -8.40
C PHE A 57 -3.13 -20.86 -9.28
N GLY A 58 -3.65 -20.10 -10.26
CA GLY A 58 -2.85 -19.31 -11.20
C GLY A 58 -2.39 -20.09 -12.44
N ASN A 59 -2.46 -21.39 -12.43
CA ASN A 59 -2.13 -22.24 -13.60
C ASN A 59 -2.94 -23.55 -13.55
N ASP A 60 -4.28 -23.42 -13.53
CA ASP A 60 -5.17 -24.61 -13.53
C ASP A 60 -5.21 -25.26 -14.91
N GLN A 61 -4.24 -26.14 -15.15
CA GLN A 61 -4.23 -27.02 -16.34
C GLN A 61 -5.25 -28.16 -16.22
N SER A 62 -5.87 -28.37 -15.07
CA SER A 62 -6.87 -29.44 -14.86
C SER A 62 -8.24 -29.10 -15.45
N GLY A 63 -8.48 -27.84 -15.79
CA GLY A 63 -9.79 -27.35 -16.24
C GLY A 63 -10.87 -27.34 -15.14
N THR A 64 -10.46 -27.42 -13.88
CA THR A 64 -11.36 -27.37 -12.72
C THR A 64 -12.01 -26.00 -12.57
N ILE A 65 -11.28 -24.94 -12.93
CA ILE A 65 -11.76 -23.56 -12.93
C ILE A 65 -11.99 -23.12 -14.37
N ARG A 66 -13.21 -22.71 -14.67
CA ARG A 66 -13.54 -22.07 -15.94
C ARG A 66 -13.30 -20.57 -15.83
N TYR A 67 -12.25 -20.08 -16.47
CA TYR A 67 -11.96 -18.65 -16.60
C TYR A 67 -12.71 -18.03 -17.78
N VAL A 68 -13.37 -16.89 -17.55
CA VAL A 68 -14.10 -16.13 -18.58
C VAL A 68 -13.66 -14.69 -18.53
N VAL A 69 -13.03 -14.22 -19.61
CA VAL A 69 -12.74 -12.78 -19.80
C VAL A 69 -13.89 -12.22 -20.65
N ASP A 70 -14.54 -11.19 -20.11
CA ASP A 70 -15.65 -10.48 -20.73
C ASP A 70 -15.44 -8.97 -20.46
N GLU A 71 -14.87 -8.26 -21.42
CA GLU A 71 -14.51 -6.85 -21.27
C GLU A 71 -15.68 -5.94 -20.90
N SER A 72 -16.91 -6.36 -21.17
CA SER A 72 -18.12 -5.63 -20.79
C SER A 72 -18.59 -5.94 -19.36
N PHE A 73 -18.01 -6.96 -18.73
CA PHE A 73 -18.41 -7.37 -17.39
C PHE A 73 -18.27 -6.22 -16.38
N ASN A 74 -19.29 -6.02 -15.55
CA ASN A 74 -19.31 -5.00 -14.48
C ASN A 74 -18.98 -3.58 -14.96
N GLY A 75 -19.48 -3.22 -16.15
CA GLY A 75 -19.25 -1.89 -16.74
C GLY A 75 -17.80 -1.65 -17.16
N GLY A 76 -17.02 -2.70 -17.39
CA GLY A 76 -15.62 -2.62 -17.81
C GLY A 76 -14.63 -2.36 -16.67
N ASN A 77 -15.07 -2.46 -15.39
CA ASN A 77 -14.13 -2.33 -14.26
C ASN A 77 -13.05 -3.43 -14.34
N PRO A 78 -11.78 -3.07 -14.54
CA PRO A 78 -10.72 -4.05 -14.79
C PRO A 78 -10.41 -4.96 -13.59
N GLU A 79 -10.74 -4.54 -12.37
CA GLU A 79 -10.48 -5.29 -11.14
C GLU A 79 -11.73 -6.03 -10.63
N GLY A 80 -12.91 -5.81 -11.26
CA GLY A 80 -14.14 -6.49 -10.88
C GLY A 80 -14.18 -7.95 -11.32
N TYR A 81 -14.81 -8.82 -10.51
CA TYR A 81 -14.99 -10.24 -10.83
C TYR A 81 -16.31 -10.80 -10.29
N ALA A 82 -16.75 -11.92 -10.91
CA ALA A 82 -17.76 -12.80 -10.36
C ALA A 82 -17.17 -14.22 -10.18
N LEU A 83 -17.38 -14.80 -9.01
CA LEU A 83 -16.94 -16.15 -8.67
C LEU A 83 -18.16 -16.99 -8.32
N ASN A 84 -18.41 -18.04 -9.09
CA ASN A 84 -19.49 -18.97 -8.84
C ASN A 84 -18.92 -20.38 -8.55
N VAL A 85 -19.06 -20.84 -7.33
CA VAL A 85 -18.64 -22.17 -6.88
C VAL A 85 -19.89 -23.01 -6.66
N THR A 86 -20.03 -24.09 -7.42
CA THR A 86 -21.10 -25.08 -7.29
C THR A 86 -20.49 -26.43 -6.94
N LYS A 87 -21.32 -27.41 -6.61
CA LYS A 87 -20.85 -28.81 -6.44
C LYS A 87 -20.28 -29.43 -7.71
N LYS A 88 -20.56 -28.84 -8.90
CA LYS A 88 -20.18 -29.37 -10.20
C LYS A 88 -18.96 -28.70 -10.82
N GLY A 89 -18.58 -27.51 -10.37
CA GLY A 89 -17.47 -26.77 -10.93
C GLY A 89 -17.39 -25.35 -10.40
N ILE A 90 -16.34 -24.66 -10.83
CA ILE A 90 -16.01 -23.29 -10.48
C ILE A 90 -15.98 -22.47 -11.77
N GLU A 91 -16.66 -21.33 -11.77
CA GLU A 91 -16.55 -20.31 -12.83
C GLU A 91 -16.06 -19.01 -12.22
N LEU A 92 -15.02 -18.45 -12.81
CA LEU A 92 -14.48 -17.14 -12.49
C LEU A 92 -14.52 -16.26 -13.73
N ARG A 93 -15.33 -15.18 -13.68
CA ARG A 93 -15.53 -14.21 -14.75
C ARG A 93 -15.04 -12.84 -14.32
N ALA A 94 -14.37 -12.11 -15.20
CA ALA A 94 -13.90 -10.75 -14.98
C ALA A 94 -13.77 -9.97 -16.29
N ALA A 95 -13.66 -8.64 -16.20
CA ALA A 95 -13.42 -7.79 -17.37
C ALA A 95 -11.96 -7.89 -17.87
N SER A 96 -11.02 -8.26 -17.01
CA SER A 96 -9.59 -8.31 -17.31
C SER A 96 -8.85 -9.42 -16.55
N LYS A 97 -7.54 -9.56 -16.84
CA LYS A 97 -6.65 -10.47 -16.11
C LYS A 97 -6.50 -10.08 -14.63
N SER A 98 -6.51 -8.77 -14.29
CA SER A 98 -6.43 -8.34 -12.89
C SER A 98 -7.68 -8.74 -12.09
N GLY A 99 -8.87 -8.63 -12.67
CA GLY A 99 -10.10 -9.12 -12.05
C GLY A 99 -10.09 -10.64 -11.83
N LEU A 100 -9.59 -11.42 -12.81
CA LEU A 100 -9.40 -12.87 -12.62
C LEU A 100 -8.43 -13.15 -11.47
N PHE A 101 -7.33 -12.43 -11.42
CA PHE A 101 -6.34 -12.55 -10.33
C PHE A 101 -6.97 -12.32 -8.95
N TYR A 102 -7.75 -11.23 -8.78
CA TYR A 102 -8.42 -10.94 -7.50
C TYR A 102 -9.49 -11.96 -7.14
N GLY A 103 -10.19 -12.50 -8.13
CA GLY A 103 -11.12 -13.61 -7.94
C GLY A 103 -10.41 -14.88 -7.47
N GLU A 104 -9.21 -15.17 -7.99
CA GLU A 104 -8.38 -16.27 -7.51
C GLU A 104 -7.91 -16.06 -6.07
N GLN A 105 -7.56 -14.84 -5.65
CA GLN A 105 -7.21 -14.59 -4.25
C GLN A 105 -8.41 -14.88 -3.32
N THR A 106 -9.63 -14.54 -3.75
CA THR A 106 -10.85 -14.94 -3.04
C THR A 106 -11.01 -16.45 -2.97
N LEU A 107 -10.77 -17.13 -4.08
CA LEU A 107 -10.87 -18.59 -4.15
C LEU A 107 -9.84 -19.27 -3.23
N ARG A 108 -8.62 -18.73 -3.14
CA ARG A 108 -7.57 -19.18 -2.20
C ARG A 108 -8.03 -19.07 -0.75
N GLN A 109 -8.68 -17.97 -0.38
CA GLN A 109 -9.21 -17.76 0.98
C GLN A 109 -10.40 -18.70 1.30
N LEU A 110 -11.16 -19.12 0.28
CA LEU A 110 -12.27 -20.06 0.44
C LEU A 110 -11.80 -21.51 0.61
N TYR A 111 -10.57 -21.83 0.27
CA TYR A 111 -10.06 -23.20 0.32
C TYR A 111 -9.96 -23.72 1.74
N THR A 112 -10.58 -24.87 2.01
CA THR A 112 -10.57 -25.54 3.32
C THR A 112 -10.28 -27.03 3.17
N SER A 113 -9.99 -27.70 4.27
CA SER A 113 -9.84 -29.17 4.32
C SER A 113 -11.12 -29.93 3.90
N LYS A 114 -12.30 -29.30 3.98
CA LYS A 114 -13.58 -29.87 3.52
C LYS A 114 -13.81 -29.69 2.03
N GLY A 115 -13.03 -28.83 1.36
CA GLY A 115 -13.21 -28.36 0.00
C GLY A 115 -13.50 -26.85 -0.05
N ILE A 116 -13.99 -26.37 -1.19
CA ILE A 116 -14.34 -24.96 -1.38
C ILE A 116 -15.85 -24.80 -1.15
N PRO A 117 -16.32 -23.91 -0.24
CA PRO A 117 -17.75 -23.64 -0.05
C PRO A 117 -18.44 -23.25 -1.35
N CYS A 118 -19.66 -23.77 -1.58
CA CYS A 118 -20.47 -23.32 -2.69
C CYS A 118 -21.00 -21.92 -2.41
N VAL A 119 -20.59 -20.97 -3.26
CA VAL A 119 -20.89 -19.53 -3.12
C VAL A 119 -21.15 -18.90 -4.47
N SER A 120 -21.90 -17.80 -4.44
CA SER A 120 -21.97 -16.83 -5.53
C SER A 120 -21.44 -15.49 -5.01
N ILE A 121 -20.40 -14.98 -5.64
CA ILE A 121 -19.72 -13.72 -5.24
C ILE A 121 -19.69 -12.80 -6.44
N GLN A 122 -20.01 -11.52 -6.20
CA GLN A 122 -19.69 -10.40 -7.09
C GLN A 122 -18.93 -9.36 -6.30
N ASP A 123 -17.81 -8.93 -6.84
CA ASP A 123 -16.91 -8.02 -6.14
C ASP A 123 -16.23 -7.06 -7.11
N ASN A 124 -15.97 -5.86 -6.63
CA ASN A 124 -15.13 -4.87 -7.25
C ASN A 124 -14.59 -3.92 -6.18
N PRO A 125 -13.38 -3.39 -6.34
CA PRO A 125 -12.83 -2.46 -5.37
C PRO A 125 -13.64 -1.16 -5.35
N ARG A 126 -13.81 -0.60 -4.15
CA ARG A 126 -14.38 0.74 -3.97
C ARG A 126 -13.42 1.84 -4.45
N PHE A 127 -12.12 1.61 -4.30
CA PHE A 127 -11.06 2.56 -4.61
C PHE A 127 -10.04 1.96 -5.58
N PRO A 128 -9.57 2.74 -6.57
CA PRO A 128 -8.50 2.32 -7.47
C PRO A 128 -7.13 2.23 -6.78
N TYR A 129 -6.90 3.00 -5.70
CA TYR A 129 -5.67 2.98 -4.93
C TYR A 129 -5.88 2.28 -3.58
N ARG A 130 -5.12 1.21 -3.31
CA ARG A 130 -5.14 0.44 -2.08
C ARG A 130 -3.70 0.16 -1.69
N GLY A 131 -3.12 1.09 -0.94
CA GLY A 131 -1.68 1.19 -0.72
C GLY A 131 -1.19 0.61 0.60
N LEU A 132 0.06 0.17 0.55
CA LEU A 132 0.90 -0.06 1.71
C LEU A 132 2.25 0.62 1.46
N HIS A 133 2.73 1.40 2.42
CA HIS A 133 4.06 1.99 2.39
C HIS A 133 5.04 1.12 3.18
N LEU A 134 6.26 1.05 2.70
CA LEU A 134 7.37 0.38 3.39
C LEU A 134 8.59 1.31 3.40
N ASP A 135 9.01 1.71 4.58
CA ASP A 135 10.27 2.39 4.80
C ASP A 135 11.41 1.37 4.80
N VAL A 136 12.27 1.43 3.79
CA VAL A 136 13.47 0.60 3.70
C VAL A 136 14.74 1.39 4.05
N SER A 137 14.59 2.69 4.34
CA SER A 137 15.70 3.57 4.70
C SER A 137 16.11 3.43 6.17
N ARG A 138 15.16 3.60 7.10
CA ARG A 138 15.48 3.51 8.54
C ARG A 138 15.85 2.09 8.93
N HIS A 139 15.15 1.09 8.38
CA HIS A 139 15.55 -0.33 8.45
C HIS A 139 15.61 -0.94 7.06
N PHE A 140 16.77 -1.49 6.69
CA PHE A 140 16.92 -2.12 5.37
C PHE A 140 16.36 -3.54 5.36
N PHE A 141 15.44 -3.81 4.45
CA PHE A 141 14.90 -5.14 4.18
C PHE A 141 15.46 -5.67 2.86
N PRO A 142 16.07 -6.87 2.83
CA PRO A 142 16.50 -7.48 1.58
C PRO A 142 15.30 -7.78 0.67
N LYS A 143 15.56 -7.93 -0.64
CA LYS A 143 14.50 -8.10 -1.66
C LYS A 143 13.55 -9.27 -1.36
N GLU A 144 14.05 -10.34 -0.75
CA GLU A 144 13.24 -11.51 -0.38
C GLU A 144 12.13 -11.16 0.62
N GLU A 145 12.40 -10.24 1.54
CA GLU A 145 11.40 -9.77 2.51
C GLU A 145 10.37 -8.86 1.82
N VAL A 146 10.81 -7.99 0.90
CA VAL A 146 9.90 -7.19 0.07
C VAL A 146 8.99 -8.11 -0.77
N MET A 147 9.54 -9.16 -1.37
CA MET A 147 8.75 -10.14 -2.13
C MET A 147 7.75 -10.92 -1.25
N LYS A 148 8.09 -11.23 0.00
CA LYS A 148 7.13 -11.80 0.95
C LYS A 148 5.99 -10.83 1.25
N LEU A 149 6.30 -9.55 1.45
CA LEU A 149 5.28 -8.51 1.64
C LEU A 149 4.34 -8.43 0.45
N LEU A 150 4.87 -8.43 -0.78
CA LEU A 150 4.08 -8.44 -2.02
C LEU A 150 3.13 -9.65 -2.11
N ASN A 151 3.53 -10.82 -1.60
CA ASN A 151 2.62 -11.97 -1.52
C ASN A 151 1.44 -11.71 -0.55
N VAL A 152 1.73 -11.13 0.61
CA VAL A 152 0.67 -10.77 1.59
C VAL A 152 -0.25 -9.71 1.00
N MET A 153 0.30 -8.66 0.38
CA MET A 153 -0.46 -7.60 -0.29
C MET A 153 -1.40 -8.18 -1.35
N SER A 154 -0.88 -9.05 -2.22
CA SER A 154 -1.68 -9.68 -3.27
C SER A 154 -2.82 -10.52 -2.71
N TYR A 155 -2.57 -11.29 -1.64
CA TYR A 155 -3.57 -12.13 -0.99
C TYR A 155 -4.74 -11.32 -0.42
N TYR A 156 -4.46 -10.11 0.09
CA TYR A 156 -5.45 -9.17 0.60
C TYR A 156 -5.88 -8.11 -0.42
N LYS A 157 -5.50 -8.26 -1.70
CA LYS A 157 -5.91 -7.40 -2.83
C LYS A 157 -5.47 -5.95 -2.71
N LEU A 158 -4.37 -5.68 -2.01
CA LEU A 158 -3.67 -4.40 -2.11
C LEU A 158 -2.96 -4.34 -3.45
N ASN A 159 -2.98 -3.17 -4.11
CA ASN A 159 -2.48 -3.02 -5.47
C ASN A 159 -1.36 -1.98 -5.64
N THR A 160 -0.92 -1.35 -4.56
CA THR A 160 0.14 -0.35 -4.61
C THR A 160 1.08 -0.52 -3.43
N LEU A 161 2.37 -0.74 -3.71
CA LEU A 161 3.45 -0.65 -2.73
C LEU A 161 4.17 0.69 -2.93
N HIS A 162 4.18 1.52 -1.91
CA HIS A 162 4.97 2.74 -1.85
C HIS A 162 6.28 2.42 -1.13
N MET A 163 7.41 2.52 -1.85
CA MET A 163 8.74 2.24 -1.31
C MET A 163 9.48 3.54 -0.97
N HIS A 164 9.69 3.80 0.32
CA HIS A 164 10.48 4.90 0.82
C HIS A 164 11.96 4.53 0.78
N LEU A 165 12.62 4.92 -0.34
CA LEU A 165 13.96 4.43 -0.72
C LEU A 165 15.10 5.25 -0.17
N THR A 166 14.84 6.48 0.27
CA THR A 166 15.88 7.44 0.70
C THR A 166 15.43 8.22 1.91
N ASP A 167 16.28 8.35 2.88
CA ASP A 167 16.14 9.18 4.08
C ASP A 167 17.46 9.13 4.85
N ALA A 168 17.56 9.91 5.92
CA ALA A 168 18.72 9.95 6.81
C ALA A 168 19.19 8.57 7.32
N GLY A 169 18.35 7.53 7.28
CA GLY A 169 18.72 6.16 7.65
C GLY A 169 19.71 5.51 6.70
N GLY A 170 19.72 5.96 5.45
CA GLY A 170 20.60 5.53 4.37
C GLY A 170 19.91 5.54 3.00
N TRP A 171 20.67 5.75 1.98
CA TRP A 171 20.25 5.67 0.58
C TRP A 171 20.15 4.21 0.13
N ARG A 172 19.02 3.79 -0.45
CA ARG A 172 18.73 2.36 -0.66
C ARG A 172 18.63 1.90 -2.11
N ILE A 173 18.99 2.72 -3.08
CA ILE A 173 18.92 2.36 -4.50
C ILE A 173 20.20 2.73 -5.24
N GLN A 174 20.72 1.80 -6.04
CA GLN A 174 21.94 2.02 -6.84
C GLN A 174 21.73 3.13 -7.86
N MET A 175 22.67 4.10 -7.89
CA MET A 175 22.75 5.19 -8.85
C MET A 175 24.10 5.17 -9.60
N ASP A 176 24.07 5.14 -10.91
CA ASP A 176 25.29 5.09 -11.71
C ASP A 176 26.01 6.45 -11.73
N LYS A 177 25.25 7.54 -11.81
CA LYS A 177 25.82 8.90 -11.80
C LYS A 177 26.34 9.33 -10.44
N TYR A 178 25.80 8.77 -9.37
CA TYR A 178 26.10 9.16 -8.00
C TYR A 178 26.48 7.94 -7.13
N PRO A 179 27.56 7.21 -7.44
CA PRO A 179 27.91 5.96 -6.80
C PRO A 179 28.14 6.06 -5.27
N LYS A 180 28.58 7.24 -4.79
CA LYS A 180 28.78 7.46 -3.36
C LYS A 180 27.50 7.33 -2.53
N LEU A 181 26.32 7.44 -3.15
CA LEU A 181 25.04 7.24 -2.45
C LEU A 181 24.91 5.81 -1.89
N THR A 182 25.50 4.83 -2.56
CA THR A 182 25.49 3.45 -2.10
C THR A 182 26.80 3.05 -1.43
N THR A 183 27.96 3.49 -1.95
CA THR A 183 29.25 3.09 -1.39
C THR A 183 29.57 3.74 -0.04
N ASP A 184 29.09 4.97 0.21
CA ASP A 184 29.49 5.77 1.35
C ASP A 184 28.36 5.97 2.39
N VAL A 185 27.07 5.94 1.97
CA VAL A 185 25.95 6.36 2.85
C VAL A 185 24.77 5.37 2.87
N ALA A 186 24.91 4.17 2.30
CA ALA A 186 23.94 3.11 2.47
C ALA A 186 24.14 2.28 3.75
N PHE A 187 25.23 2.48 4.45
CA PHE A 187 25.58 1.76 5.67
C PHE A 187 25.88 2.71 6.80
N ARG A 188 25.60 2.31 8.05
CA ARG A 188 25.80 3.11 9.26
C ARG A 188 26.41 2.31 10.40
N THR A 189 26.84 3.02 11.45
CA THR A 189 27.56 2.42 12.59
C THR A 189 26.69 1.60 13.54
N GLU A 190 25.37 1.80 13.56
CA GLU A 190 24.48 1.21 14.55
C GLU A 190 23.17 0.76 13.88
N SER A 191 22.70 -0.46 14.20
CA SER A 191 21.43 -0.97 13.69
C SER A 191 20.21 -0.36 14.39
N ASP A 192 20.33 -0.12 15.69
CA ASP A 192 19.28 0.52 16.48
C ASP A 192 19.17 2.00 16.07
N TRP A 193 18.00 2.36 15.52
CA TRP A 193 17.76 3.69 14.99
C TRP A 193 17.92 4.77 16.06
N GLN A 194 17.32 4.62 17.24
CA GLN A 194 17.36 5.62 18.30
C GLN A 194 18.79 5.86 18.79
N LYS A 195 19.56 4.78 19.00
CA LYS A 195 20.97 4.91 19.41
C LYS A 195 21.80 5.61 18.35
N TRP A 196 21.54 5.30 17.06
CA TRP A 196 22.25 5.95 15.97
C TRP A 196 21.85 7.41 15.81
N TRP A 197 20.54 7.70 15.80
CA TRP A 197 20.01 9.05 15.57
C TRP A 197 20.37 10.00 16.71
N ASP A 198 20.19 9.60 17.96
CA ASP A 198 20.52 10.39 19.16
C ASP A 198 21.99 10.29 19.57
N GLY A 199 22.74 9.43 18.91
CA GLY A 199 24.14 9.16 19.22
C GLY A 199 25.07 10.34 18.88
N LYS A 200 26.10 10.57 19.71
CA LYS A 200 27.12 11.59 19.47
C LYS A 200 28.00 11.29 18.24
N ASP A 201 28.05 10.01 17.86
CA ASP A 201 28.86 9.48 16.75
C ASP A 201 27.99 9.01 15.58
N ARG A 202 26.90 9.73 15.27
CA ARG A 202 26.07 9.48 14.09
C ARG A 202 26.93 9.54 12.82
N LYS A 203 27.24 8.36 12.23
CA LYS A 203 28.12 8.24 11.07
C LYS A 203 27.61 7.20 10.11
N TYR A 204 27.84 7.47 8.83
CA TYR A 204 27.79 6.45 7.78
C TYR A 204 29.15 5.78 7.64
N LEU A 205 29.13 4.57 7.10
CA LEU A 205 30.33 3.76 6.87
C LEU A 205 30.37 3.31 5.42
N PRO A 206 31.57 3.22 4.82
CA PRO A 206 31.70 2.64 3.50
C PRO A 206 31.22 1.19 3.43
N GLU A 207 30.75 0.78 2.27
CA GLU A 207 30.40 -0.62 1.97
C GLU A 207 31.54 -1.57 2.33
N GLY A 208 31.21 -2.71 2.93
CA GLY A 208 32.19 -3.72 3.34
C GLY A 208 32.91 -3.43 4.65
N THR A 209 32.62 -2.32 5.33
CA THR A 209 33.18 -2.03 6.64
C THR A 209 32.69 -3.07 7.68
N PRO A 210 33.58 -3.75 8.43
CA PRO A 210 33.16 -4.71 9.43
C PRO A 210 32.24 -4.10 10.49
N GLY A 211 31.08 -4.72 10.72
CA GLY A 211 30.07 -4.26 11.68
C GLY A 211 29.16 -3.16 11.19
N ALA A 212 29.30 -2.69 9.95
CA ALA A 212 28.36 -1.75 9.34
C ALA A 212 26.98 -2.38 9.16
N TYR A 213 25.94 -1.63 9.48
CA TYR A 213 24.54 -2.02 9.29
C TYR A 213 23.94 -1.23 8.13
N GLY A 214 23.24 -1.92 7.24
CA GLY A 214 22.57 -1.30 6.11
C GLY A 214 22.55 -2.21 4.90
N GLY A 215 22.37 -1.61 3.74
CA GLY A 215 22.29 -2.26 2.45
C GLY A 215 21.61 -1.35 1.43
N TYR A 216 21.56 -1.79 0.21
CA TYR A 216 20.84 -1.13 -0.87
C TYR A 216 20.38 -2.16 -1.91
N PHE A 217 19.43 -1.79 -2.73
CA PHE A 217 19.02 -2.56 -3.88
C PHE A 217 19.88 -2.20 -5.09
N THR A 218 20.44 -3.20 -5.72
CA THR A 218 21.03 -3.04 -7.06
C THR A 218 19.90 -2.76 -8.07
N LYS A 219 20.25 -2.22 -9.24
CA LYS A 219 19.27 -2.05 -10.34
C LYS A 219 18.62 -3.38 -10.74
N GLU A 220 19.34 -4.48 -10.64
CA GLU A 220 18.80 -5.81 -10.89
C GLU A 220 17.81 -6.25 -9.81
N ASP A 221 18.13 -6.03 -8.53
CA ASP A 221 17.18 -6.31 -7.44
C ASP A 221 15.85 -5.55 -7.61
N ILE A 222 15.94 -4.27 -8.03
CA ILE A 222 14.74 -3.47 -8.30
C ILE A 222 13.93 -4.07 -9.46
N ARG A 223 14.60 -4.47 -10.57
CA ARG A 223 13.89 -5.12 -11.70
C ARG A 223 13.17 -6.40 -11.25
N GLU A 224 13.86 -7.24 -10.48
CA GLU A 224 13.26 -8.46 -9.95
C GLU A 224 12.05 -8.17 -9.05
N ILE A 225 12.13 -7.17 -8.17
CA ILE A 225 11.02 -6.74 -7.30
C ILE A 225 9.85 -6.22 -8.15
N VAL A 226 10.12 -5.37 -9.14
CA VAL A 226 9.10 -4.78 -10.02
C VAL A 226 8.41 -5.86 -10.85
N ASP A 227 9.15 -6.79 -11.44
CA ASP A 227 8.60 -7.91 -12.20
C ASP A 227 7.72 -8.80 -11.30
N TYR A 228 8.19 -9.07 -10.09
CA TYR A 228 7.46 -9.87 -9.10
C TYR A 228 6.14 -9.21 -8.66
N ALA A 229 6.16 -7.89 -8.48
CA ALA A 229 4.97 -7.09 -8.15
C ALA A 229 4.00 -7.04 -9.34
N THR A 230 4.51 -6.81 -10.56
CA THR A 230 3.71 -6.74 -11.79
C THR A 230 2.94 -8.05 -12.03
N ALA A 231 3.60 -9.20 -11.82
CA ALA A 231 2.94 -10.51 -11.90
C ALA A 231 1.81 -10.71 -10.87
N ARG A 232 1.73 -9.84 -9.85
CA ARG A 232 0.70 -9.81 -8.80
C ARG A 232 -0.27 -8.64 -8.92
N HIS A 233 -0.21 -7.93 -10.03
CA HIS A 233 -1.00 -6.71 -10.26
C HIS A 233 -0.79 -5.65 -9.17
N ILE A 234 0.44 -5.53 -8.66
CA ILE A 234 0.86 -4.51 -7.71
C ILE A 234 1.77 -3.53 -8.43
N ASN A 235 1.41 -2.24 -8.39
CA ASN A 235 2.26 -1.14 -8.82
C ASN A 235 3.22 -0.75 -7.70
N ILE A 236 4.48 -0.44 -8.01
CA ILE A 236 5.44 0.09 -7.04
C ILE A 236 5.67 1.56 -7.33
N ILE A 237 5.33 2.41 -6.35
CA ILE A 237 5.65 3.84 -6.38
C ILE A 237 6.96 4.04 -5.63
N PRO A 238 8.05 4.44 -6.29
CA PRO A 238 9.29 4.80 -5.62
C PRO A 238 9.18 6.19 -5.01
N GLU A 239 9.72 6.36 -3.81
CA GLU A 239 9.92 7.66 -3.17
C GLU A 239 11.39 8.00 -3.08
N ILE A 240 11.72 9.22 -3.53
CA ILE A 240 13.04 9.86 -3.39
C ILE A 240 12.80 11.21 -2.75
N GLU A 241 13.41 11.44 -1.62
CA GLU A 241 13.18 12.62 -0.80
C GLU A 241 13.77 13.90 -1.37
N PHE A 242 12.91 14.90 -1.55
CA PHE A 242 13.21 16.30 -1.89
C PHE A 242 12.15 17.22 -1.27
N PRO A 243 12.52 18.37 -0.67
CA PRO A 243 13.89 18.85 -0.43
C PRO A 243 14.46 18.46 0.92
N GLY A 244 13.66 17.82 1.81
CA GLY A 244 14.02 17.42 3.16
C GLY A 244 14.59 15.99 3.22
N HIS A 245 14.70 15.44 4.43
CA HIS A 245 15.05 14.03 4.71
C HIS A 245 16.29 13.48 3.97
N SER A 246 17.27 14.35 3.65
CA SER A 246 18.37 14.05 2.74
C SER A 246 19.76 14.17 3.39
N ASP A 247 19.86 13.97 4.71
CA ASP A 247 21.14 14.06 5.45
C ASP A 247 22.24 13.19 4.83
N GLU A 248 21.91 11.99 4.35
CA GLU A 248 22.82 11.04 3.75
C GLU A 248 23.40 11.58 2.43
N VAL A 249 22.58 12.28 1.64
CA VAL A 249 23.03 12.90 0.38
C VAL A 249 24.13 13.92 0.68
N PHE A 250 24.00 14.74 1.73
CA PHE A 250 24.96 15.78 2.03
C PHE A 250 26.24 15.27 2.73
N VAL A 251 26.25 14.01 3.15
CA VAL A 251 27.49 13.34 3.54
C VAL A 251 28.28 12.94 2.31
N ALA A 252 27.62 12.40 1.29
CA ALA A 252 28.25 11.99 0.03
C ALA A 252 28.58 13.19 -0.89
N TYR A 253 27.69 14.20 -0.94
CA TYR A 253 27.73 15.36 -1.85
C TYR A 253 27.40 16.66 -1.10
N PRO A 254 28.28 17.14 -0.17
CA PRO A 254 27.97 18.23 0.72
C PRO A 254 27.71 19.58 0.01
N GLU A 255 28.20 19.75 -1.23
CA GLU A 255 27.98 20.96 -2.04
C GLU A 255 26.51 21.17 -2.46
N LEU A 256 25.65 20.16 -2.30
CA LEU A 256 24.22 20.25 -2.58
C LEU A 256 23.45 20.90 -1.42
N SER A 257 24.03 20.99 -0.22
CA SER A 257 23.44 21.68 0.93
C SER A 257 23.80 23.17 0.97
N CYS A 258 23.01 23.96 1.70
CA CYS A 258 23.32 25.40 1.93
C CYS A 258 24.64 25.63 2.65
N ALA A 259 25.00 24.73 3.57
CA ALA A 259 26.22 24.84 4.37
C ALA A 259 27.47 24.35 3.63
N GLY A 260 27.31 23.50 2.60
CA GLY A 260 28.44 22.89 1.90
C GLY A 260 29.27 21.94 2.78
N LYS A 261 28.67 21.41 3.84
CA LYS A 261 29.31 20.54 4.85
C LYS A 261 28.39 19.40 5.26
N PRO A 262 28.92 18.19 5.50
CA PRO A 262 28.11 17.08 5.99
C PRO A 262 27.58 17.35 7.42
N TYR A 263 26.49 16.68 7.78
CA TYR A 263 25.86 16.70 9.11
C TYR A 263 25.43 18.09 9.62
N THR A 264 25.05 19.00 8.73
CA THR A 264 24.68 20.39 9.08
C THR A 264 23.22 20.70 8.78
N THR A 265 22.61 20.05 7.86
CA THR A 265 21.20 20.22 7.43
C THR A 265 20.74 18.99 6.66
N GLY A 266 19.45 18.67 6.76
CA GLY A 266 18.79 17.65 5.95
C GLY A 266 18.15 18.18 4.68
N ASP A 267 18.31 19.49 4.36
CA ASP A 267 17.62 20.13 3.24
C ASP A 267 18.57 20.50 2.09
N PHE A 268 18.10 20.25 0.86
CA PHE A 268 18.80 20.73 -0.35
C PHE A 268 18.90 22.25 -0.42
N CYS A 269 19.97 22.75 -0.98
CA CYS A 269 20.12 24.17 -1.30
C CYS A 269 19.34 24.51 -2.59
N ILE A 270 18.11 24.97 -2.48
CA ILE A 270 17.25 25.29 -3.62
C ILE A 270 17.81 26.45 -4.48
N GLY A 271 18.60 27.34 -3.89
CA GLY A 271 19.31 28.39 -4.63
C GLY A 271 20.50 27.88 -5.45
N ASN A 272 20.81 26.58 -5.42
CA ASN A 272 21.93 25.96 -6.12
C ASN A 272 21.44 25.10 -7.29
N GLU A 273 21.74 25.49 -8.52
CA GLU A 273 21.30 24.75 -9.72
C GLU A 273 21.80 23.29 -9.74
N LYS A 274 22.92 22.99 -9.07
CA LYS A 274 23.38 21.59 -8.93
C LYS A 274 22.38 20.71 -8.19
N SER A 275 21.56 21.26 -7.28
CA SER A 275 20.50 20.49 -6.61
C SER A 275 19.43 20.02 -7.59
N PHE A 276 19.09 20.85 -8.58
CA PHE A 276 18.14 20.46 -9.65
C PHE A 276 18.78 19.47 -10.62
N THR A 277 20.05 19.66 -11.01
CA THR A 277 20.76 18.68 -11.84
C THR A 277 20.80 17.31 -11.14
N PHE A 278 21.09 17.29 -9.83
CA PHE A 278 21.08 16.06 -9.05
C PHE A 278 19.70 15.40 -9.05
N MET A 279 18.65 16.19 -8.75
CA MET A 279 17.26 15.72 -8.74
C MET A 279 16.86 15.11 -10.09
N GLU A 280 17.10 15.83 -11.19
CA GLU A 280 16.74 15.39 -12.54
C GLU A 280 17.52 14.13 -12.96
N ASP A 281 18.80 14.04 -12.60
CA ASP A 281 19.63 12.86 -12.85
C ASP A 281 19.13 11.63 -12.08
N VAL A 282 18.87 11.79 -10.78
CA VAL A 282 18.35 10.70 -9.92
C VAL A 282 16.99 10.25 -10.41
N LEU A 283 16.05 11.18 -10.63
CA LEU A 283 14.72 10.85 -11.11
C LEU A 283 14.75 10.17 -12.49
N SER A 284 15.71 10.53 -13.36
CA SER A 284 15.89 9.85 -14.65
C SER A 284 16.21 8.36 -14.47
N GLU A 285 17.16 8.02 -13.58
CA GLU A 285 17.52 6.63 -13.33
C GLU A 285 16.40 5.85 -12.63
N VAL A 286 15.64 6.51 -11.74
CA VAL A 286 14.48 5.91 -11.06
C VAL A 286 13.37 5.59 -12.07
N ILE A 287 13.05 6.51 -12.98
CA ILE A 287 12.01 6.32 -14.01
C ILE A 287 12.33 5.13 -14.94
N GLU A 288 13.60 4.85 -15.21
CA GLU A 288 14.01 3.70 -16.00
C GLU A 288 13.75 2.36 -15.30
N LEU A 289 13.74 2.35 -13.98
CA LEU A 289 13.58 1.14 -13.16
C LEU A 289 12.11 0.86 -12.79
N PHE A 290 11.33 1.93 -12.60
CA PHE A 290 9.95 1.82 -12.14
C PHE A 290 8.95 2.25 -13.23
N PRO A 291 8.08 1.33 -13.69
CA PRO A 291 7.07 1.65 -14.70
C PRO A 291 5.88 2.45 -14.16
N SER A 292 5.87 2.76 -12.87
CA SER A 292 4.80 3.50 -12.20
C SER A 292 4.51 4.84 -12.90
N GLU A 293 3.23 5.16 -13.05
CA GLU A 293 2.77 6.48 -13.48
C GLU A 293 3.20 7.58 -12.50
N TYR A 294 3.22 7.23 -11.19
CA TYR A 294 3.56 8.15 -10.11
C TYR A 294 5.01 7.96 -9.65
N ILE A 295 5.68 9.08 -9.40
CA ILE A 295 6.96 9.14 -8.67
C ILE A 295 6.73 10.03 -7.45
N HIS A 296 7.02 9.50 -6.27
CA HIS A 296 6.88 10.23 -5.03
C HIS A 296 8.18 10.96 -4.73
N ILE A 297 8.08 12.25 -4.38
CA ILE A 297 9.24 13.12 -4.16
C ILE A 297 9.39 13.54 -2.68
N GLY A 298 8.66 12.91 -1.76
CA GLY A 298 8.61 13.36 -0.37
C GLY A 298 7.87 14.69 -0.24
N GLY A 299 8.59 15.73 0.07
CA GLY A 299 8.09 17.11 0.22
C GLY A 299 7.85 17.50 1.66
N ASP A 300 7.93 16.57 2.58
CA ASP A 300 7.61 16.71 3.99
C ASP A 300 8.79 17.25 4.82
N GLU A 301 8.41 17.80 5.94
CA GLU A 301 9.24 18.20 7.09
C GLU A 301 10.56 18.96 6.76
N ALA A 302 10.64 19.61 5.59
CA ALA A 302 11.82 20.42 5.25
C ALA A 302 12.07 21.49 6.33
N GLY A 303 13.28 21.50 6.87
CA GLY A 303 13.63 22.39 7.99
C GLY A 303 13.62 23.88 7.64
N LYS A 304 13.84 24.23 6.36
CA LYS A 304 13.76 25.60 5.79
C LYS A 304 14.63 26.66 6.48
N GLY A 305 15.24 26.33 7.64
CA GLY A 305 16.02 27.27 8.42
C GLY A 305 17.24 27.80 7.69
N ALA A 306 17.95 26.91 6.99
CA ALA A 306 19.14 27.28 6.22
C ALA A 306 18.81 28.20 5.04
N TRP A 307 17.65 28.06 4.41
CA TRP A 307 17.23 28.87 3.25
C TRP A 307 17.04 30.34 3.61
N LYS A 308 16.63 30.64 4.85
CA LYS A 308 16.42 32.03 5.35
C LYS A 308 17.68 32.86 5.35
N THR A 309 18.85 32.23 5.45
CA THR A 309 20.15 32.91 5.55
C THR A 309 21.09 32.58 4.39
N CYS A 310 20.81 31.57 3.60
CA CYS A 310 21.65 31.19 2.47
C CYS A 310 21.63 32.22 1.34
N PRO A 311 22.79 32.82 0.97
CA PRO A 311 22.82 33.84 -0.08
C PRO A 311 22.28 33.38 -1.44
N LYS A 312 22.46 32.09 -1.79
CA LYS A 312 21.97 31.50 -3.04
C LYS A 312 20.44 31.42 -3.01
N CYS A 313 19.85 30.86 -1.94
CA CYS A 313 18.39 30.74 -1.76
C CYS A 313 17.74 32.13 -1.74
N GLN A 314 18.27 33.05 -0.95
CA GLN A 314 17.80 34.44 -0.88
C GLN A 314 17.96 35.19 -2.22
N GLY A 315 19.01 34.84 -2.99
CA GLY A 315 19.20 35.36 -4.34
C GLY A 315 18.13 34.86 -5.32
N LEU A 316 17.79 33.56 -5.26
CA LEU A 316 16.72 32.97 -6.05
C LEU A 316 15.36 33.59 -5.70
N MET A 317 15.05 33.71 -4.43
CA MET A 317 13.79 34.30 -3.95
C MET A 317 13.62 35.74 -4.48
N ARG A 318 14.65 36.56 -4.35
CA ARG A 318 14.61 37.97 -4.87
C ARG A 318 14.40 38.04 -6.38
N ARG A 319 15.07 37.17 -7.17
CA ARG A 319 14.92 37.17 -8.64
C ARG A 319 13.51 36.77 -9.08
N ASN A 320 12.84 35.91 -8.32
CA ASN A 320 11.51 35.42 -8.66
C ASN A 320 10.37 36.11 -7.86
N GLY A 321 10.69 37.10 -7.04
CA GLY A 321 9.69 37.82 -6.25
C GLY A 321 8.99 36.99 -5.18
N MET A 322 9.63 35.93 -4.70
CA MET A 322 9.09 35.04 -3.67
C MET A 322 9.07 35.75 -2.31
N LYS A 323 7.98 35.58 -1.55
CA LYS A 323 7.74 36.28 -0.28
C LYS A 323 8.39 35.56 0.91
N ASP A 324 8.39 34.23 0.89
CA ASP A 324 8.86 33.38 1.98
C ASP A 324 9.51 32.07 1.49
N VAL A 325 9.97 31.28 2.42
CA VAL A 325 10.64 30.00 2.13
C VAL A 325 9.68 28.88 1.73
N ASP A 326 8.38 29.05 1.96
CA ASP A 326 7.37 28.10 1.51
C ASP A 326 7.19 28.22 -0.01
N GLU A 327 7.18 29.44 -0.56
CA GLU A 327 7.21 29.66 -2.01
C GLU A 327 8.54 29.15 -2.63
N LEU A 328 9.63 29.15 -1.88
CA LEU A 328 10.89 28.57 -2.34
C LEU A 328 10.81 27.04 -2.41
N GLN A 329 10.19 26.38 -1.43
CA GLN A 329 9.90 24.95 -1.49
C GLN A 329 9.00 24.62 -2.69
N SER A 330 7.89 25.35 -2.83
CA SER A 330 6.96 25.22 -3.95
C SER A 330 7.68 25.33 -5.31
N TYR A 331 8.66 26.25 -5.43
CA TYR A 331 9.47 26.37 -6.65
C TYR A 331 10.22 25.05 -6.98
N MET A 332 10.77 24.37 -5.99
CA MET A 332 11.44 23.07 -6.23
C MET A 332 10.43 22.00 -6.66
N ILE A 333 9.27 21.94 -6.00
CA ILE A 333 8.20 20.99 -6.32
C ILE A 333 7.70 21.20 -7.77
N HIS A 334 7.48 22.44 -8.19
CA HIS A 334 7.08 22.78 -9.57
C HIS A 334 8.14 22.32 -10.58
N ARG A 335 9.43 22.55 -10.31
CA ARG A 335 10.53 22.10 -11.17
C ARG A 335 10.58 20.57 -11.27
N ALA A 336 10.32 19.87 -10.14
CA ALA A 336 10.23 18.41 -10.13
C ALA A 336 9.03 17.92 -10.96
N GLU A 337 7.86 18.56 -10.81
CA GLU A 337 6.68 18.23 -11.59
C GLU A 337 6.89 18.44 -13.10
N GLU A 338 7.39 19.61 -13.51
CA GLU A 338 7.71 19.91 -14.92
C GLU A 338 8.65 18.85 -15.52
N PHE A 339 9.67 18.45 -14.76
CA PHE A 339 10.58 17.40 -15.17
C PHE A 339 9.85 16.05 -15.33
N LEU A 340 9.07 15.61 -14.34
CA LEU A 340 8.34 14.35 -14.37
C LEU A 340 7.31 14.30 -15.51
N ILE A 341 6.56 15.39 -15.73
CA ILE A 341 5.63 15.51 -16.86
C ILE A 341 6.37 15.37 -18.19
N SER A 342 7.55 15.99 -18.33
CA SER A 342 8.37 15.86 -19.54
C SER A 342 8.80 14.42 -19.84
N LYS A 343 8.79 13.55 -18.82
CA LYS A 343 9.08 12.12 -18.89
C LYS A 343 7.81 11.25 -18.94
N GLY A 344 6.62 11.84 -19.02
CA GLY A 344 5.35 11.13 -19.03
C GLY A 344 5.00 10.51 -17.67
N ARG A 345 5.43 11.13 -16.57
CA ARG A 345 5.16 10.71 -15.19
C ARG A 345 4.38 11.78 -14.44
N LYS A 346 3.73 11.39 -13.36
CA LYS A 346 3.01 12.28 -12.45
C LYS A 346 3.77 12.39 -11.12
N LEU A 347 3.76 13.59 -10.57
CA LEU A 347 4.27 13.84 -9.23
C LEU A 347 3.23 13.48 -8.19
N ILE A 348 3.68 12.80 -7.14
CA ILE A 348 2.94 12.66 -5.88
C ILE A 348 3.86 13.07 -4.73
N GLY A 349 3.32 13.68 -3.68
CA GLY A 349 4.10 14.06 -2.50
C GLY A 349 3.23 14.19 -1.26
N TRP A 350 3.87 14.27 -0.10
CA TRP A 350 3.20 14.49 1.18
C TRP A 350 2.51 15.86 1.21
N ASP A 351 1.55 16.05 2.10
CA ASP A 351 0.65 17.23 2.03
C ASP A 351 1.33 18.59 2.31
N GLU A 352 2.61 18.62 2.69
CA GLU A 352 3.42 19.84 2.73
C GLU A 352 3.70 20.45 1.36
N ILE A 353 3.54 19.70 0.28
CA ILE A 353 3.62 20.27 -1.08
C ILE A 353 2.53 21.32 -1.38
N LEU A 354 1.50 21.41 -0.51
CA LEU A 354 0.49 22.48 -0.52
C LEU A 354 1.02 23.85 -0.06
N GLU A 355 2.16 23.84 0.66
CA GLU A 355 2.75 25.07 1.21
C GLU A 355 3.42 25.88 0.11
N GLY A 356 3.21 27.18 0.12
CA GLY A 356 3.74 28.09 -0.92
C GLY A 356 3.08 27.99 -2.30
N GLY A 357 2.16 27.04 -2.50
CA GLY A 357 1.42 26.82 -3.75
C GLY A 357 1.64 25.43 -4.34
N LEU A 358 0.54 24.71 -4.55
CA LEU A 358 0.55 23.37 -5.11
C LEU A 358 0.89 23.41 -6.61
N ALA A 359 1.75 22.51 -7.06
CA ALA A 359 2.05 22.31 -8.47
C ALA A 359 0.78 21.81 -9.23
N PRO A 360 0.55 22.23 -10.51
CA PRO A 360 -0.75 22.14 -11.16
C PRO A 360 -1.37 20.76 -11.31
N GLU A 361 -0.54 19.72 -11.51
CA GLU A 361 -1.02 18.33 -11.72
C GLU A 361 -0.62 17.39 -10.58
N ALA A 362 -0.05 17.94 -9.50
CA ALA A 362 0.43 17.14 -8.39
C ALA A 362 -0.70 16.38 -7.67
N THR A 363 -0.45 15.14 -7.34
CA THR A 363 -1.28 14.32 -6.46
C THR A 363 -0.78 14.48 -5.02
N VAL A 364 -1.69 14.61 -4.07
CA VAL A 364 -1.37 14.88 -2.66
C VAL A 364 -1.61 13.65 -1.81
N MET A 365 -0.61 13.29 -0.98
CA MET A 365 -0.72 12.25 0.02
C MET A 365 -0.91 12.88 1.40
N SER A 366 -2.13 12.79 1.95
CA SER A 366 -2.53 13.53 3.17
C SER A 366 -2.26 12.71 4.42
N TRP A 367 -1.18 13.03 5.16
CA TRP A 367 -0.74 12.30 6.34
C TRP A 367 -0.93 13.04 7.68
N ARG A 368 -0.83 14.37 7.70
CA ARG A 368 -1.00 15.20 8.91
C ARG A 368 -2.45 15.24 9.42
N GLY A 369 -3.35 14.57 8.73
CA GLY A 369 -4.79 14.49 9.00
C GLY A 369 -5.55 14.39 7.69
N GLU A 370 -6.82 14.79 7.69
CA GLU A 370 -7.67 14.77 6.49
C GLU A 370 -7.70 16.14 5.78
N GLU A 371 -7.26 17.22 6.45
CA GLU A 371 -7.43 18.61 5.98
C GLU A 371 -6.64 18.88 4.69
N GLY A 372 -5.41 18.34 4.58
CA GLY A 372 -4.63 18.44 3.35
C GLY A 372 -5.34 17.81 2.16
N GLY A 373 -5.88 16.62 2.35
CA GLY A 373 -6.65 15.88 1.33
C GLY A 373 -7.95 16.60 0.96
N ILE A 374 -8.70 17.09 1.94
CA ILE A 374 -9.94 17.85 1.71
C ILE A 374 -9.63 19.12 0.89
N LYS A 375 -8.59 19.86 1.26
CA LYS A 375 -8.17 21.07 0.54
C LYS A 375 -7.79 20.74 -0.90
N SER A 376 -7.01 19.69 -1.13
CA SER A 376 -6.55 19.29 -2.45
C SER A 376 -7.70 18.82 -3.34
N ALA A 377 -8.61 17.98 -2.81
CA ALA A 377 -9.79 17.52 -3.56
C ALA A 377 -10.71 18.68 -3.98
N ARG A 378 -10.89 19.69 -3.11
CA ARG A 378 -11.63 20.95 -3.46
C ARG A 378 -10.94 21.77 -4.53
N MET A 379 -9.62 21.66 -4.66
CA MET A 379 -8.86 22.34 -5.73
C MET A 379 -8.86 21.52 -7.03
N GLY A 380 -9.43 20.30 -7.04
CA GLY A 380 -9.49 19.43 -8.21
C GLY A 380 -8.25 18.54 -8.36
N HIS A 381 -7.44 18.39 -7.33
CA HIS A 381 -6.28 17.50 -7.32
C HIS A 381 -6.62 16.13 -6.75
N ASP A 382 -6.01 15.09 -7.33
CA ASP A 382 -6.14 13.74 -6.84
C ASP A 382 -5.43 13.56 -5.47
N VAL A 383 -6.00 12.70 -4.64
CA VAL A 383 -5.59 12.54 -3.24
C VAL A 383 -5.51 11.07 -2.86
N VAL A 384 -4.45 10.71 -2.15
CA VAL A 384 -4.36 9.48 -1.37
C VAL A 384 -4.44 9.82 0.11
N MET A 385 -5.40 9.23 0.82
CA MET A 385 -5.57 9.46 2.25
C MET A 385 -4.71 8.50 3.06
N THR A 386 -3.90 9.06 3.96
CA THR A 386 -3.00 8.28 4.83
C THR A 386 -2.83 8.92 6.21
N PRO A 387 -3.94 9.41 6.85
CA PRO A 387 -3.84 10.20 8.07
C PRO A 387 -3.22 9.41 9.22
N GLY A 388 -2.18 9.96 9.86
CA GLY A 388 -1.40 9.31 10.89
C GLY A 388 -2.23 8.78 12.05
N GLY A 389 -3.34 9.45 12.39
CA GLY A 389 -4.24 8.98 13.44
C GLY A 389 -4.96 7.65 13.16
N TYR A 390 -4.94 7.15 11.90
CA TYR A 390 -5.63 5.94 11.48
C TYR A 390 -4.72 4.97 10.71
N MET A 391 -3.76 5.49 9.93
CA MET A 391 -3.04 4.71 8.91
C MET A 391 -1.55 4.54 9.21
N TYR A 392 -1.04 4.99 10.35
CA TYR A 392 0.34 4.77 10.78
C TYR A 392 0.44 3.49 11.61
N PHE A 393 1.01 2.43 11.03
CA PHE A 393 1.06 1.11 11.65
C PHE A 393 2.33 0.88 12.48
N ASP A 394 3.25 1.83 12.46
CA ASP A 394 4.38 1.97 13.39
C ASP A 394 3.97 2.51 14.77
N PHE A 395 2.72 3.01 14.92
CA PHE A 395 2.17 3.45 16.20
C PHE A 395 1.78 2.25 17.08
N TYR A 396 1.72 2.47 18.41
CA TYR A 396 1.24 1.46 19.33
C TYR A 396 -0.14 0.94 18.95
N GLN A 397 -0.29 -0.40 18.90
CA GLN A 397 -1.55 -1.06 18.54
C GLN A 397 -2.31 -1.61 19.75
N ALA A 398 -1.64 -1.67 20.92
CA ALA A 398 -2.18 -2.05 22.21
C ALA A 398 -1.58 -1.18 23.31
N ASP A 399 -1.79 -1.53 24.61
CA ASP A 399 -1.19 -0.80 25.73
C ASP A 399 0.35 -0.74 25.55
N PRO A 400 0.98 0.46 25.48
CA PRO A 400 2.42 0.62 25.27
C PRO A 400 3.28 -0.18 26.25
N LYS A 401 2.80 -0.45 27.47
CA LYS A 401 3.52 -1.26 28.47
C LYS A 401 3.67 -2.73 28.08
N THR A 402 2.86 -3.20 27.12
CA THR A 402 2.82 -4.60 26.67
C THR A 402 3.38 -4.78 25.26
N GLN A 403 3.86 -3.69 24.63
CA GLN A 403 4.34 -3.68 23.27
C GLN A 403 5.86 -3.37 23.23
N PRO A 404 6.56 -3.78 22.17
CA PRO A 404 7.87 -3.21 21.85
C PRO A 404 7.80 -1.68 21.79
N TYR A 405 8.93 -1.03 21.93
CA TYR A 405 9.00 0.43 21.80
C TYR A 405 8.61 0.85 20.38
N ALA A 406 7.80 1.91 20.30
CA ALA A 406 7.37 2.51 19.03
C ALA A 406 7.52 4.03 19.13
N ILE A 407 7.47 4.72 17.98
CA ILE A 407 7.66 6.20 17.93
C ILE A 407 6.63 6.95 18.78
N GLY A 408 5.49 6.35 19.05
CA GLY A 408 4.37 6.97 19.80
C GLY A 408 3.05 6.67 19.15
N GLY A 409 2.08 7.56 19.37
CA GLY A 409 0.74 7.41 18.82
C GLY A 409 -0.03 6.18 19.33
N TYR A 410 -1.24 5.97 18.80
CA TYR A 410 -2.07 4.80 19.14
C TYR A 410 -3.05 4.49 18.02
N THR A 411 -2.81 3.39 17.29
CA THR A 411 -3.63 2.98 16.13
C THR A 411 -4.02 1.50 16.27
N PRO A 412 -4.96 1.16 17.18
CA PRO A 412 -5.42 -0.21 17.30
C PRO A 412 -6.19 -0.63 16.05
N ILE A 413 -6.20 -1.93 15.73
CA ILE A 413 -6.82 -2.50 14.53
C ILE A 413 -8.28 -2.03 14.32
N LYS A 414 -9.05 -1.88 15.39
CA LYS A 414 -10.43 -1.39 15.33
C LYS A 414 -10.50 0.03 14.78
N ARG A 415 -9.53 0.89 15.13
CA ARG A 415 -9.46 2.28 14.68
C ARG A 415 -9.09 2.32 13.19
N ALA A 416 -8.04 1.62 12.78
CA ALA A 416 -7.66 1.52 11.37
C ALA A 416 -8.81 0.96 10.52
N TYR A 417 -9.46 -0.11 10.97
CA TYR A 417 -10.58 -0.74 10.25
C TYR A 417 -11.84 0.14 10.15
N SER A 418 -12.04 1.08 11.07
CA SER A 418 -13.19 2.01 11.06
C SER A 418 -13.00 3.21 10.16
N TYR A 419 -11.81 3.43 9.61
CA TYR A 419 -11.51 4.59 8.80
C TYR A 419 -12.25 4.56 7.45
N ASN A 420 -12.91 5.67 7.12
CA ASN A 420 -13.49 5.90 5.80
C ASN A 420 -12.67 6.99 5.10
N PRO A 421 -11.95 6.68 4.00
CA PRO A 421 -11.07 7.66 3.37
C PRO A 421 -11.80 8.80 2.64
N VAL A 422 -13.13 8.72 2.47
CA VAL A 422 -13.92 9.82 1.93
C VAL A 422 -14.58 10.59 3.07
N PRO A 423 -14.15 11.82 3.36
CA PRO A 423 -14.78 12.66 4.40
C PRO A 423 -16.10 13.26 3.87
N VAL A 424 -17.16 12.45 3.91
CA VAL A 424 -18.48 12.74 3.30
C VAL A 424 -19.17 13.99 3.83
N ASP A 425 -18.84 14.41 5.05
CA ASP A 425 -19.37 15.63 5.68
C ASP A 425 -18.64 16.91 5.20
N SER A 426 -17.50 16.73 4.53
CA SER A 426 -16.60 17.82 4.11
C SER A 426 -16.48 17.99 2.61
N LEU A 427 -16.77 16.96 1.82
CA LEU A 427 -16.64 16.96 0.37
C LEU A 427 -17.98 16.71 -0.31
N THR A 428 -18.23 17.41 -1.40
CA THR A 428 -19.33 17.09 -2.33
C THR A 428 -19.06 15.77 -3.06
N ALA A 429 -20.09 15.21 -3.71
CA ALA A 429 -19.94 14.00 -4.50
C ALA A 429 -18.94 14.16 -5.67
N GLU A 430 -18.81 15.36 -6.23
CA GLU A 430 -17.85 15.66 -7.30
C GLU A 430 -16.42 15.73 -6.75
N GLU A 431 -16.20 16.48 -5.67
CA GLU A 431 -14.89 16.59 -5.01
C GLU A 431 -14.42 15.23 -4.47
N SER A 432 -15.33 14.39 -4.01
CA SER A 432 -15.03 13.04 -3.52
C SER A 432 -14.44 12.10 -4.57
N LYS A 433 -14.64 12.39 -5.87
CA LYS A 433 -14.05 11.60 -6.97
C LYS A 433 -12.52 11.70 -7.02
N HIS A 434 -11.97 12.77 -6.47
CA HIS A 434 -10.54 12.99 -6.36
C HIS A 434 -9.87 12.12 -5.27
N ILE A 435 -10.65 11.49 -4.39
CA ILE A 435 -10.09 10.56 -3.40
C ILE A 435 -9.82 9.20 -4.08
N LEU A 436 -8.57 8.99 -4.49
CA LEU A 436 -8.13 7.77 -5.17
C LEU A 436 -8.22 6.54 -4.25
N GLY A 437 -8.03 6.74 -2.96
CA GLY A 437 -8.06 5.66 -1.98
C GLY A 437 -7.27 5.95 -0.71
N VAL A 438 -6.75 4.88 -0.12
CA VAL A 438 -6.09 4.90 1.18
C VAL A 438 -4.79 4.10 1.15
N GLN A 439 -3.81 4.57 1.93
CA GLN A 439 -2.56 3.86 2.18
C GLN A 439 -2.31 3.75 3.68
N ALA A 440 -1.81 2.59 4.11
CA ALA A 440 -1.23 2.42 5.43
C ALA A 440 0.28 2.62 5.37
N ASN A 441 0.85 3.30 6.36
CA ASN A 441 2.27 3.58 6.44
C ASN A 441 2.95 2.70 7.49
N THR A 442 4.08 2.11 7.10
CA THR A 442 4.95 1.30 7.96
C THR A 442 6.33 1.96 7.99
N TRP A 443 6.48 2.93 8.90
CA TRP A 443 7.77 3.52 9.22
C TRP A 443 8.58 2.55 10.05
N THR A 444 9.90 2.59 9.97
CA THR A 444 10.75 1.50 10.46
C THR A 444 11.87 1.93 11.41
N GLU A 445 11.74 3.08 12.04
CA GLU A 445 12.71 3.59 13.03
C GLU A 445 12.86 2.65 14.22
N TYR A 446 11.80 1.93 14.59
CA TYR A 446 11.72 1.12 15.80
C TYR A 446 11.37 -0.35 15.52
N ILE A 447 11.81 -0.89 14.40
CA ILE A 447 11.64 -2.29 14.03
C ILE A 447 12.91 -3.08 14.32
#